data_8f0e0d66511268688123108a48caa4d4
#
_entry.id   8f0e0d66511268688123108a48caa4d4
#
_cell.length_a   1.000
_cell.length_b   1.000
_cell.length_c   1.000
_cell.angle_alpha   90.00
_cell.angle_beta   90.00
_cell.angle_gamma   90.00
#
_symmetry.space_group_name_H-M   'P 1'
#
loop_
_entity.id
_entity.type
_entity.pdbx_description
1 polymer ?
#
loop_
_entity_poly.entity_id
_entity_poly.type
_entity_poly.pdbx_seq_one_letter_code
_entity_poly.pdbx_strand_id
1 'polypeptide(L)'
;MLLPGMAMVAGKVMMDRNAPPEVLDTPQQGYDDSKALIARWRGTGSQRYAITPRFAITSTPEQLAMAGQLAREHPDCHVQTHLSENRDEIDQTLSLYPQARDYLDIYDRYGLLGRRSLMGHAIHLTPR
;
A
#
# COMPACT_ATOMS: atom_id res chain seq x y z
N MET A 1 -0.89 -22.15 -6.29
CA MET A 1 -1.08 -22.25 -7.76
C MET A 1 -2.44 -21.71 -8.14
N LEU A 2 -2.49 -20.77 -9.09
CA LEU A 2 -3.75 -20.25 -9.59
C LEU A 2 -4.38 -21.23 -10.58
N LEU A 3 -5.69 -21.40 -10.49
CA LEU A 3 -6.43 -22.18 -11.50
C LEU A 3 -6.40 -21.45 -12.85
N PRO A 4 -6.35 -22.17 -13.98
CA PRO A 4 -6.41 -21.57 -15.29
C PRO A 4 -7.66 -20.68 -15.43
N GLY A 5 -7.47 -19.46 -15.95
CA GLY A 5 -8.56 -18.48 -16.14
C GLY A 5 -8.99 -17.71 -14.90
N MET A 6 -8.40 -17.96 -13.73
CA MET A 6 -8.71 -17.22 -12.52
C MET A 6 -8.11 -15.82 -12.58
N ALA A 7 -8.92 -14.80 -12.30
CA ALA A 7 -8.44 -13.43 -12.12
C ALA A 7 -7.94 -13.22 -10.69
N MET A 8 -6.84 -12.50 -10.54
CA MET A 8 -6.27 -12.18 -9.23
C MET A 8 -5.65 -10.79 -9.25
N VAL A 9 -5.81 -10.06 -8.14
CA VAL A 9 -5.09 -8.83 -7.84
C VAL A 9 -4.25 -9.09 -6.61
N ALA A 10 -2.94 -9.05 -6.74
CA ALA A 10 -2.01 -9.35 -5.66
C ALA A 10 -0.73 -8.53 -5.79
N GLY A 11 0.02 -8.42 -4.70
CA GLY A 11 1.31 -7.74 -4.67
C GLY A 11 2.12 -8.10 -3.44
N LYS A 12 3.40 -7.78 -3.49
CA LYS A 12 4.31 -7.90 -2.35
C LYS A 12 3.91 -6.88 -1.27
N VAL A 13 3.74 -7.34 -0.04
CA VAL A 13 3.52 -6.46 1.10
C VAL A 13 4.80 -5.66 1.40
N MET A 14 4.66 -4.35 1.55
CA MET A 14 5.74 -3.42 1.89
C MET A 14 5.60 -3.01 3.35
N MET A 15 6.61 -3.33 4.15
CA MET A 15 6.72 -2.93 5.56
C MET A 15 8.19 -2.63 5.87
N ASP A 16 8.47 -1.53 6.56
CA ASP A 16 9.84 -1.15 6.94
C ASP A 16 9.99 -0.74 8.42
N ARG A 17 8.91 -0.81 9.21
CA ARG A 17 8.94 -0.58 10.67
C ARG A 17 7.78 -1.27 11.38
N ASN A 18 7.84 -1.30 12.71
CA ASN A 18 6.77 -1.78 13.59
C ASN A 18 6.22 -3.17 13.23
N ALA A 19 7.11 -4.05 12.78
CA ALA A 19 6.82 -5.45 12.46
C ALA A 19 8.04 -6.31 12.81
N PRO A 20 7.89 -7.65 12.91
CA PRO A 20 9.03 -8.53 13.14
C PRO A 20 10.12 -8.35 12.09
N PRO A 21 11.42 -8.40 12.48
CA PRO A 21 12.54 -8.15 11.55
C PRO A 21 12.51 -9.02 10.30
N GLU A 22 11.99 -10.23 10.40
CA GLU A 22 11.96 -11.21 9.32
C GLU A 22 11.04 -10.81 8.15
N VAL A 23 10.12 -9.87 8.37
CA VAL A 23 9.17 -9.40 7.35
C VAL A 23 9.41 -7.95 6.95
N LEU A 24 10.48 -7.32 7.47
CA LEU A 24 10.82 -5.94 7.13
C LEU A 24 11.74 -5.88 5.92
N ASP A 25 11.46 -4.92 5.04
CA ASP A 25 12.33 -4.49 3.95
C ASP A 25 12.78 -3.05 4.19
N THR A 26 13.83 -2.62 3.50
CA THR A 26 14.09 -1.19 3.36
C THR A 26 13.11 -0.57 2.35
N PRO A 27 12.86 0.74 2.38
CA PRO A 27 12.03 1.41 1.36
C PRO A 27 12.50 1.12 -0.07
N GLN A 28 13.82 1.16 -0.31
CA GLN A 28 14.39 0.86 -1.63
C GLN A 28 14.17 -0.59 -2.05
N GLN A 29 14.39 -1.54 -1.16
CA GLN A 29 14.18 -2.95 -1.44
C GLN A 29 12.71 -3.25 -1.74
N GLY A 30 11.78 -2.70 -0.98
CA GLY A 30 10.35 -2.82 -1.24
C GLY A 30 9.96 -2.28 -2.62
N TYR A 31 10.56 -1.15 -3.03
CA TYR A 31 10.37 -0.58 -4.36
C TYR A 31 10.94 -1.49 -5.44
N ASP A 32 12.19 -1.92 -5.33
CA ASP A 32 12.88 -2.72 -6.35
C ASP A 32 12.18 -4.07 -6.56
N ASP A 33 11.84 -4.77 -5.49
CA ASP A 33 11.14 -6.06 -5.55
C ASP A 33 9.75 -5.92 -6.15
N SER A 34 9.00 -4.89 -5.78
CA SER A 34 7.68 -4.61 -6.34
C SER A 34 7.77 -4.30 -7.83
N LYS A 35 8.74 -3.48 -8.24
CA LYS A 35 8.97 -3.15 -9.65
C LYS A 35 9.31 -4.40 -10.48
N ALA A 36 10.14 -5.29 -9.95
CA ALA A 36 10.48 -6.55 -10.62
C ALA A 36 9.26 -7.46 -10.77
N LEU A 37 8.40 -7.53 -9.74
CA LEU A 37 7.16 -8.32 -9.79
C LEU A 37 6.14 -7.73 -10.76
N ILE A 38 6.01 -6.41 -10.83
CA ILE A 38 5.16 -5.73 -11.81
C ILE A 38 5.60 -6.10 -13.23
N ALA A 39 6.89 -6.02 -13.52
CA ALA A 39 7.44 -6.38 -14.82
C ALA A 39 7.18 -7.86 -15.17
N ARG A 40 7.34 -8.74 -14.19
CA ARG A 40 7.14 -10.18 -14.36
C ARG A 40 5.68 -10.56 -14.66
N TRP A 41 4.72 -9.94 -13.98
CA TRP A 41 3.32 -10.34 -14.05
C TRP A 41 2.48 -9.50 -15.02
N ARG A 42 3.00 -8.41 -15.54
CA ARG A 42 2.31 -7.56 -16.52
C ARG A 42 1.98 -8.36 -17.78
N GLY A 43 0.71 -8.33 -18.17
CA GLY A 43 0.25 -9.03 -19.37
C GLY A 43 0.11 -10.55 -19.20
N THR A 44 0.22 -11.09 -18.01
CA THR A 44 0.06 -12.52 -17.74
C THR A 44 -1.41 -12.83 -17.45
N GLY A 45 -2.15 -13.23 -18.47
CA GLY A 45 -3.57 -13.60 -18.36
C GLY A 45 -4.41 -12.52 -17.68
N SER A 46 -5.26 -12.93 -16.73
CA SER A 46 -6.13 -12.04 -15.96
C SER A 46 -5.48 -11.54 -14.65
N GLN A 47 -4.16 -11.67 -14.53
CA GLN A 47 -3.43 -11.23 -13.34
C GLN A 47 -3.27 -9.71 -13.34
N ARG A 48 -3.42 -9.10 -12.16
CA ARG A 48 -3.19 -7.67 -11.92
C ARG A 48 -2.30 -7.52 -10.71
N TYR A 49 -1.47 -6.48 -10.70
CA TYR A 49 -0.59 -6.19 -9.56
C TYR A 49 -1.20 -5.12 -8.66
N ALA A 50 -1.05 -5.30 -7.34
CA ALA A 50 -1.36 -4.29 -6.35
C ALA A 50 -0.08 -3.86 -5.63
N ILE A 51 0.23 -2.57 -5.70
CA ILE A 51 1.25 -1.93 -4.86
C ILE A 51 0.69 -1.92 -3.45
N THR A 52 1.36 -2.61 -2.52
CA THR A 52 0.77 -2.99 -1.24
C THR A 52 1.59 -2.51 -0.03
N PRO A 53 1.66 -1.21 0.26
CA PRO A 53 2.04 -0.78 1.61
C PRO A 53 0.97 -1.31 2.58
N ARG A 54 1.38 -2.07 3.59
CA ARG A 54 0.41 -2.75 4.46
C ARG A 54 -0.53 -1.74 5.13
N PHE A 55 0.04 -0.76 5.83
CA PHE A 55 -0.66 0.41 6.37
C PHE A 55 0.36 1.42 6.94
N ALA A 56 -0.09 2.62 7.31
CA ALA A 56 0.79 3.70 7.72
C ALA A 56 1.64 3.39 8.97
N ILE A 57 1.16 2.55 9.89
CA ILE A 57 1.91 2.16 11.10
C ILE A 57 3.19 1.40 10.73
N THR A 58 3.12 0.51 9.77
CA THR A 58 4.26 -0.31 9.34
C THR A 58 5.05 0.28 8.18
N SER A 59 4.77 1.53 7.83
CA SER A 59 5.45 2.25 6.74
C SER A 59 6.00 3.57 7.23
N THR A 60 7.29 3.82 6.98
CA THR A 60 7.87 5.15 7.14
C THR A 60 7.38 6.08 6.03
N PRO A 61 7.51 7.42 6.19
CA PRO A 61 7.29 8.36 5.10
C PRO A 61 8.06 8.01 3.82
N GLU A 62 9.29 7.53 3.96
CA GLU A 62 10.14 7.12 2.84
C GLU A 62 9.53 5.93 2.08
N GLN A 63 9.01 4.93 2.80
CA GLN A 63 8.35 3.79 2.16
C GLN A 63 7.06 4.20 1.46
N LEU A 64 6.23 5.04 2.08
CA LEU A 64 5.02 5.55 1.43
C LEU A 64 5.35 6.38 0.18
N ALA A 65 6.44 7.16 0.20
CA ALA A 65 6.93 7.88 -0.97
C ALA A 65 7.35 6.93 -2.09
N MET A 66 8.03 5.83 -1.78
CA MET A 66 8.39 4.79 -2.75
C MET A 66 7.16 4.09 -3.35
N ALA A 67 6.16 3.79 -2.52
CA ALA A 67 4.89 3.24 -3.00
C ALA A 67 4.16 4.22 -3.94
N GLY A 68 4.15 5.51 -3.60
CA GLY A 68 3.61 6.57 -4.45
C GLY A 68 4.36 6.72 -5.77
N GLN A 69 5.68 6.56 -5.75
CA GLN A 69 6.50 6.55 -6.97
C GLN A 69 6.12 5.38 -7.88
N LEU A 70 6.00 4.16 -7.34
CA LEU A 70 5.52 3.00 -8.09
C LEU A 70 4.14 3.24 -8.73
N ALA A 71 3.22 3.85 -7.98
CA ALA A 71 1.88 4.15 -8.48
C ALA A 71 1.91 5.15 -9.66
N ARG A 72 2.79 6.15 -9.61
CA ARG A 72 2.97 7.10 -10.73
C ARG A 72 3.62 6.45 -11.95
N GLU A 73 4.61 5.59 -11.74
CA GLU A 73 5.32 4.88 -12.83
C GLU A 73 4.47 3.78 -13.46
N HIS A 74 3.52 3.23 -12.71
CA HIS A 74 2.67 2.11 -13.12
C HIS A 74 1.18 2.41 -12.87
N PRO A 75 0.57 3.34 -13.64
CA PRO A 75 -0.81 3.77 -13.41
C PRO A 75 -1.87 2.69 -13.68
N ASP A 76 -1.49 1.60 -14.31
CA ASP A 76 -2.32 0.41 -14.53
C ASP A 76 -2.39 -0.51 -13.30
N CYS A 77 -1.48 -0.36 -12.34
CA CYS A 77 -1.50 -1.13 -11.09
C CYS A 77 -2.56 -0.63 -10.13
N HIS A 78 -3.08 -1.54 -9.31
CA HIS A 78 -3.86 -1.18 -8.14
C HIS A 78 -2.94 -0.73 -7.00
N VAL A 79 -3.48 0.03 -6.07
CA VAL A 79 -2.89 0.29 -4.76
C VAL A 79 -3.80 -0.36 -3.72
N GLN A 80 -3.23 -1.09 -2.76
CA GLN A 80 -3.99 -1.77 -1.73
C GLN A 80 -3.34 -1.50 -0.37
N THR A 81 -4.16 -1.11 0.60
CA THR A 81 -3.70 -0.84 1.96
C THR A 81 -4.83 -0.98 2.97
N HIS A 82 -4.53 -0.92 4.26
CA HIS A 82 -5.52 -0.91 5.34
C HIS A 82 -5.79 0.52 5.81
N LEU A 83 -7.00 0.78 6.24
CA LEU A 83 -7.46 2.11 6.65
C LEU A 83 -8.50 2.02 7.76
N SER A 84 -8.24 2.69 8.88
CA SER A 84 -9.26 2.98 9.91
C SER A 84 -10.04 1.75 10.38
N GLU A 85 -9.35 0.66 10.71
CA GLU A 85 -9.94 -0.59 11.19
C GLU A 85 -10.45 -0.45 12.63
N ASN A 86 -9.67 0.19 13.49
CA ASN A 86 -10.04 0.44 14.88
C ASN A 86 -9.47 1.78 15.39
N ARG A 87 -9.98 2.24 16.54
CA ARG A 87 -9.65 3.57 17.07
C ARG A 87 -8.22 3.68 17.56
N ASP A 88 -7.69 2.66 18.23
CA ASP A 88 -6.31 2.67 18.72
C ASP A 88 -5.32 2.73 17.57
N GLU A 89 -5.60 2.01 16.48
CA GLU A 89 -4.83 2.09 15.23
C GLU A 89 -4.84 3.51 14.66
N ILE A 90 -5.99 4.18 14.64
CA ILE A 90 -6.12 5.56 14.14
C ILE A 90 -5.28 6.50 14.98
N ASP A 91 -5.38 6.43 16.30
CA ASP A 91 -4.64 7.28 17.23
C ASP A 91 -3.13 7.08 17.08
N GLN A 92 -2.68 5.83 17.01
CA GLN A 92 -1.27 5.50 16.77
C GLN A 92 -0.79 6.05 15.42
N THR A 93 -1.57 5.87 14.38
CA THR A 93 -1.24 6.35 13.03
C THR A 93 -1.09 7.87 13.00
N LEU A 94 -2.03 8.60 13.58
CA LEU A 94 -1.97 10.07 13.61
C LEU A 94 -0.82 10.58 14.48
N SER A 95 -0.40 9.83 15.50
CA SER A 95 0.79 10.18 16.28
C SER A 95 2.08 10.06 15.45
N LEU A 96 2.13 9.13 14.51
CA LEU A 96 3.27 8.93 13.61
C LEU A 96 3.29 9.92 12.42
N TYR A 97 2.13 10.48 12.07
CA TYR A 97 1.96 11.43 10.95
C TYR A 97 1.23 12.70 11.41
N PRO A 98 1.87 13.50 12.28
CA PRO A 98 1.19 14.64 12.93
C PRO A 98 0.76 15.76 11.99
N GLN A 99 1.28 15.81 10.75
CA GLN A 99 0.88 16.81 9.76
C GLN A 99 -0.37 16.42 8.97
N ALA A 100 -0.84 15.18 9.11
CA ALA A 100 -2.02 14.70 8.40
C ALA A 100 -3.30 15.17 9.10
N ARG A 101 -4.32 15.50 8.33
CA ARG A 101 -5.65 15.89 8.85
C ARG A 101 -6.40 14.69 9.41
N ASP A 102 -6.26 13.56 8.73
CA ASP A 102 -6.87 12.29 9.09
C ASP A 102 -6.04 11.13 8.48
N TYR A 103 -6.43 9.90 8.76
CA TYR A 103 -5.71 8.72 8.29
C TYR A 103 -5.67 8.64 6.75
N LEU A 104 -6.78 8.94 6.09
CA LEU A 104 -6.86 8.92 4.62
C LEU A 104 -5.96 9.99 3.99
N ASP A 105 -5.83 11.16 4.62
CA ASP A 105 -4.96 12.25 4.18
C ASP A 105 -3.49 11.82 4.09
N ILE A 106 -3.05 10.87 4.92
CA ILE A 106 -1.69 10.32 4.84
C ILE A 106 -1.48 9.70 3.46
N TYR A 107 -2.38 8.83 3.03
CA TYR A 107 -2.27 8.17 1.73
C TYR A 107 -2.43 9.13 0.56
N ASP A 108 -3.28 10.14 0.69
CA ASP A 108 -3.46 11.18 -0.31
C ASP A 108 -2.15 11.96 -0.55
N ARG A 109 -1.47 12.35 0.52
CA ARG A 109 -0.18 13.09 0.46
C ARG A 109 0.91 12.35 -0.29
N TYR A 110 0.90 11.03 -0.28
CA TYR A 110 1.87 10.20 -0.99
C TYR A 110 1.40 9.74 -2.38
N GLY A 111 0.23 10.22 -2.84
CA GLY A 111 -0.28 9.89 -4.17
C GLY A 111 -0.83 8.47 -4.30
N LEU A 112 -1.32 7.90 -3.19
CA LEU A 112 -1.83 6.53 -3.12
C LEU A 112 -3.34 6.43 -3.29
N LEU A 113 -4.04 7.56 -3.42
CA LEU A 113 -5.48 7.60 -3.67
C LEU A 113 -5.77 7.77 -5.16
N GLY A 114 -6.70 6.97 -5.66
CA GLY A 114 -7.13 7.04 -7.05
C GLY A 114 -8.19 5.99 -7.37
N ARG A 115 -8.55 5.91 -8.62
CA ARG A 115 -9.62 5.00 -9.11
C ARG A 115 -9.29 3.51 -8.93
N ARG A 116 -8.02 3.18 -8.72
CA ARG A 116 -7.53 1.80 -8.52
C ARG A 116 -7.08 1.55 -7.09
N SER A 117 -7.45 2.41 -6.15
CA SER A 117 -7.11 2.24 -4.73
C SER A 117 -8.15 1.40 -4.02
N LEU A 118 -7.68 0.40 -3.28
CA LEU A 118 -8.47 -0.53 -2.48
C LEU A 118 -8.11 -0.32 -1.01
N MET A 119 -9.08 0.14 -0.23
CA MET A 119 -8.90 0.44 1.20
C MET A 119 -9.56 -0.65 2.02
N GLY A 120 -8.75 -1.50 2.66
CA GLY A 120 -9.22 -2.53 3.58
C GLY A 120 -9.86 -1.91 4.82
N HIS A 121 -10.93 -2.50 5.30
CA HIS A 121 -11.75 -2.10 6.45
C HIS A 121 -12.51 -0.78 6.27
N ALA A 122 -11.85 0.37 6.37
CA ALA A 122 -12.45 1.70 6.21
C ALA A 122 -13.70 1.93 7.10
N ILE A 123 -13.64 1.44 8.37
CA ILE A 123 -14.80 1.39 9.28
C ILE A 123 -15.08 2.77 9.90
N HIS A 124 -14.03 3.40 10.44
CA HIS A 124 -14.14 4.65 11.19
C HIS A 124 -13.80 5.86 10.31
N LEU A 125 -14.59 6.09 9.27
CA LEU A 125 -14.45 7.26 8.41
C LEU A 125 -15.35 8.40 8.87
N THR A 126 -14.87 9.64 8.68
CA THR A 126 -15.67 10.85 8.90
C THR A 126 -15.90 11.56 7.57
N PRO A 127 -17.03 12.24 7.38
CA PRO A 127 -17.21 13.10 6.21
C PRO A 127 -16.13 14.18 6.13
N ARG A 128 -15.67 14.50 4.93
CA ARG A 128 -14.73 15.59 4.65
C ARG A 128 -15.48 16.86 4.26
#